data_ead43e8fb2709265fa4c22df9de501da
#
_entry.id   ead43e8fb2709265fa4c22df9de501da
#
_cell.length_a   1.000
_cell.length_b   1.000
_cell.length_c   1.000
_cell.angle_alpha   90.00
_cell.angle_beta   90.00
_cell.angle_gamma   90.00
#
_symmetry.space_group_name_H-M   'P 1'
#
loop_
_entity.id
_entity.type
_entity.pdbx_description
1 polymer ?
#
loop_
_entity_poly.entity_id
_entity_poly.type
_entity_poly.pdbx_seq_one_letter_code
_entity_poly.pdbx_strand_id
1 'polypeptide(L)'
;DFYLGGRKMGPLVTAMSAEASDMSSWLLMGLPGVAYLSGICDAAWTAIGLAVGTWLNWFFVSRKLRRYSNNIGAITVPDFFAKRFHDKNNVITALSALVIIIFFIPYTASGFAACGKLFNSLFGINYQVAMMLSALLIVGYTITGGFNAVCVTDLVQSIVMTGALAIVLIYGITSAGGWTAVMDNAAALPGYLSLTSTFDVASGSEVKYNFLTIFSTAAWGLGYFGMPHILVRFMAIEDEKKLVLSRRIASVWVVIAMTAGVLIGIVGLGMTKAGALETLTGSNSETIIVRIAGIISQHNALTALIAGIILAGILAATMSTADSQMLAAASGVSQNIVHDFLKIKISEKTNLLIARLTIVGIAIVSIFLARNPNSSVFKIVSFAWAGFGAAFGPVVLTALFWRRSNKQGALAGMIVGGV
;
A
#
# COMPACT_ATOMS: atom_id res chain seq x y z
N ASP A 1 5.08 -2.49 24.35
CA ASP A 1 3.85 -1.99 23.67
C ASP A 1 4.11 -1.20 22.38
N PHE A 2 5.34 -0.74 22.18
CA PHE A 2 5.70 0.11 21.02
C PHE A 2 5.44 -0.56 19.65
N TYR A 3 5.67 -1.87 19.52
CA TYR A 3 5.57 -2.60 18.24
C TYR A 3 4.23 -3.29 17.98
N LEU A 4 3.41 -3.56 19.02
CA LEU A 4 2.16 -4.31 18.87
C LEU A 4 0.97 -3.68 19.59
N GLY A 5 1.18 -2.56 20.27
CA GLY A 5 0.11 -1.83 20.97
C GLY A 5 -0.59 -2.60 22.09
N GLY A 6 0.09 -3.58 22.71
CA GLY A 6 -0.47 -4.37 23.79
C GLY A 6 -1.66 -5.25 23.42
N ARG A 7 -1.91 -5.49 22.13
CA ARG A 7 -3.04 -6.29 21.60
C ARG A 7 -4.42 -5.76 22.05
N LYS A 8 -4.59 -4.43 22.00
CA LYS A 8 -5.81 -3.75 22.47
C LYS A 8 -6.61 -3.08 21.35
N MET A 9 -6.31 -3.39 20.07
CA MET A 9 -6.97 -2.75 18.96
C MET A 9 -8.41 -3.24 18.78
N GLY A 10 -9.33 -2.28 18.65
CA GLY A 10 -10.72 -2.55 18.31
C GLY A 10 -10.90 -2.97 16.83
N PRO A 11 -12.04 -3.57 16.47
CA PRO A 11 -12.24 -4.17 15.14
C PRO A 11 -12.25 -3.15 14.00
N LEU A 12 -12.78 -1.95 14.20
CA LEU A 12 -12.81 -0.89 13.19
C LEU A 12 -11.40 -0.36 12.93
N VAL A 13 -10.65 -0.05 13.99
CA VAL A 13 -9.26 0.44 13.87
C VAL A 13 -8.39 -0.63 13.21
N THR A 14 -8.53 -1.90 13.60
CA THR A 14 -7.79 -3.01 13.00
C THR A 14 -8.06 -3.14 11.50
N ALA A 15 -9.33 -3.07 11.08
CA ALA A 15 -9.71 -3.15 9.67
C ALA A 15 -9.16 -1.98 8.87
N MET A 16 -9.48 -0.76 9.30
CA MET A 16 -9.13 0.44 8.54
C MET A 16 -7.63 0.71 8.54
N SER A 17 -6.93 0.41 9.64
CA SER A 17 -5.48 0.51 9.68
C SER A 17 -4.79 -0.54 8.79
N ALA A 18 -5.29 -1.78 8.74
CA ALA A 18 -4.73 -2.78 7.83
C ALA A 18 -4.83 -2.32 6.38
N GLU A 19 -6.00 -1.86 5.96
CA GLU A 19 -6.26 -1.47 4.58
C GLU A 19 -5.64 -0.11 4.23
N ALA A 20 -5.70 0.89 5.13
CA ALA A 20 -5.07 2.20 4.88
C ALA A 20 -3.54 2.11 4.80
N SER A 21 -2.92 1.22 5.58
CA SER A 21 -1.47 1.00 5.49
C SER A 21 -1.03 0.25 4.24
N ASP A 22 -1.95 -0.43 3.59
CA ASP A 22 -1.76 -1.10 2.32
C ASP A 22 -2.00 -0.14 1.14
N MET A 23 -3.10 0.60 1.18
CA MET A 23 -3.56 1.46 0.11
C MET A 23 -2.86 2.81 0.15
N SER A 24 -1.58 2.80 -0.25
CA SER A 24 -0.73 3.98 -0.35
C SER A 24 -1.16 4.90 -1.50
N SER A 25 -0.28 5.83 -1.82
CA SER A 25 -0.41 6.67 -3.03
C SER A 25 -0.63 5.88 -4.34
N TRP A 26 -0.30 4.59 -4.40
CA TRP A 26 -0.58 3.79 -5.60
C TRP A 26 -2.09 3.66 -5.89
N LEU A 27 -2.95 3.63 -4.86
CA LEU A 27 -4.41 3.60 -5.05
C LEU A 27 -4.94 4.94 -5.60
N LEU A 28 -4.45 6.08 -5.10
CA LEU A 28 -4.94 7.40 -5.49
C LEU A 28 -4.22 7.97 -6.71
N MET A 29 -3.07 7.45 -7.07
CA MET A 29 -2.26 7.94 -8.20
C MET A 29 -2.00 6.84 -9.22
N GLY A 30 -1.41 5.73 -8.82
CA GLY A 30 -0.98 4.66 -9.71
C GLY A 30 -2.15 3.96 -10.42
N LEU A 31 -3.13 3.48 -9.67
CA LEU A 31 -4.27 2.74 -10.23
C LEU A 31 -5.13 3.59 -11.18
N PRO A 32 -5.52 4.84 -10.82
CA PRO A 32 -6.19 5.73 -11.78
C PRO A 32 -5.34 6.04 -13.02
N GLY A 33 -4.02 6.19 -12.86
CA GLY A 33 -3.11 6.44 -13.97
C GLY A 33 -3.06 5.28 -14.97
N VAL A 34 -3.02 4.04 -14.49
CA VAL A 34 -3.09 2.84 -15.33
C VAL A 34 -4.43 2.76 -16.05
N ALA A 35 -5.55 2.95 -15.35
CA ALA A 35 -6.89 2.91 -15.95
C ALA A 35 -7.08 4.03 -17.00
N TYR A 36 -6.52 5.22 -16.76
CA TYR A 36 -6.56 6.34 -17.72
C TYR A 36 -5.83 6.02 -19.01
N LEU A 37 -4.64 5.41 -18.95
CA LEU A 37 -3.83 5.12 -20.13
C LEU A 37 -4.35 3.91 -20.92
N SER A 38 -4.62 2.81 -20.23
CA SER A 38 -4.79 1.50 -20.85
C SER A 38 -6.23 0.97 -20.80
N GLY A 39 -7.13 1.66 -20.12
CA GLY A 39 -8.49 1.19 -19.87
C GLY A 39 -8.60 0.29 -18.64
N ILE A 40 -9.73 -0.43 -18.57
CA ILE A 40 -10.12 -1.15 -17.36
C ILE A 40 -9.36 -2.47 -17.14
N CYS A 41 -8.79 -3.09 -18.17
CA CYS A 41 -8.33 -4.48 -18.09
C CYS A 41 -7.31 -4.71 -16.96
N ASP A 42 -6.16 -4.06 -17.02
CA ASP A 42 -5.08 -4.21 -16.04
C ASP A 42 -5.51 -3.70 -14.65
N ALA A 43 -6.13 -2.53 -14.61
CA ALA A 43 -6.60 -1.91 -13.38
C ALA A 43 -7.70 -2.75 -12.69
N ALA A 44 -8.66 -3.30 -13.44
CA ALA A 44 -9.72 -4.11 -12.87
C ALA A 44 -9.22 -5.46 -12.37
N TRP A 45 -8.35 -6.16 -13.11
CA TRP A 45 -7.79 -7.43 -12.63
C TRP A 45 -6.89 -7.24 -11.41
N THR A 46 -6.14 -6.14 -11.33
CA THR A 46 -5.42 -5.73 -10.12
C THR A 46 -6.40 -5.52 -8.95
N ALA A 47 -7.46 -4.73 -9.15
CA ALA A 47 -8.46 -4.45 -8.12
C ALA A 47 -9.20 -5.71 -7.66
N ILE A 48 -9.63 -6.57 -8.59
CA ILE A 48 -10.30 -7.85 -8.30
C ILE A 48 -9.35 -8.77 -7.52
N GLY A 49 -8.12 -8.91 -7.98
CA GLY A 49 -7.11 -9.73 -7.30
C GLY A 49 -6.87 -9.28 -5.85
N LEU A 50 -6.71 -7.97 -5.64
CA LEU A 50 -6.52 -7.41 -4.32
C LEU A 50 -7.77 -7.54 -3.43
N ALA A 51 -8.96 -7.29 -3.94
CA ALA A 51 -10.20 -7.47 -3.18
C ALA A 51 -10.41 -8.93 -2.74
N VAL A 52 -10.17 -9.87 -3.65
CA VAL A 52 -10.23 -11.31 -3.34
C VAL A 52 -9.12 -11.71 -2.37
N GLY A 53 -7.89 -11.24 -2.60
CA GLY A 53 -6.74 -11.52 -1.73
C GLY A 53 -6.94 -11.01 -0.31
N THR A 54 -7.44 -9.77 -0.15
CA THR A 54 -7.85 -9.21 1.15
C THR A 54 -8.84 -10.14 1.85
N TRP A 55 -9.95 -10.49 1.18
CA TRP A 55 -10.97 -11.34 1.77
C TRP A 55 -10.41 -12.70 2.20
N LEU A 56 -9.59 -13.33 1.34
CA LEU A 56 -8.95 -14.63 1.63
C LEU A 56 -7.98 -14.52 2.81
N ASN A 57 -7.16 -13.47 2.87
CA ASN A 57 -6.21 -13.25 3.96
C ASN A 57 -6.94 -13.07 5.30
N TRP A 58 -7.97 -12.22 5.34
CA TRP A 58 -8.80 -12.05 6.52
C TRP A 58 -9.55 -13.33 6.92
N PHE A 59 -10.01 -14.11 5.94
CA PHE A 59 -10.78 -15.33 6.21
C PHE A 59 -9.91 -16.47 6.73
N PHE A 60 -8.81 -16.76 6.05
CA PHE A 60 -7.97 -17.91 6.35
C PHE A 60 -6.87 -17.61 7.38
N VAL A 61 -6.19 -16.48 7.26
CA VAL A 61 -4.96 -16.20 8.00
C VAL A 61 -5.23 -15.50 9.32
N SER A 62 -6.08 -14.48 9.35
CA SER A 62 -6.17 -13.53 10.47
C SER A 62 -6.42 -14.20 11.82
N ARG A 63 -7.44 -15.06 11.92
CA ARG A 63 -7.80 -15.71 13.19
C ARG A 63 -6.75 -16.71 13.65
N LYS A 64 -6.20 -17.50 12.72
CA LYS A 64 -5.16 -18.47 13.06
C LYS A 64 -3.87 -17.77 13.51
N LEU A 65 -3.46 -16.74 12.79
CA LEU A 65 -2.28 -15.96 13.14
C LEU A 65 -2.46 -15.26 14.49
N ARG A 66 -3.63 -14.64 14.74
CA ARG A 66 -3.94 -14.01 16.03
C ARG A 66 -3.82 -14.98 17.19
N ARG A 67 -4.47 -16.13 17.09
CA ARG A 67 -4.46 -17.15 18.13
C ARG A 67 -3.06 -17.72 18.34
N TYR A 68 -2.40 -18.11 17.25
CA TYR A 68 -1.10 -18.75 17.35
C TYR A 68 -0.02 -17.77 17.88
N SER A 69 0.05 -16.57 17.32
CA SER A 69 1.01 -15.56 17.80
C SER A 69 0.82 -15.19 19.27
N ASN A 70 -0.44 -15.19 19.75
CA ASN A 70 -0.73 -14.96 21.17
C ASN A 70 -0.23 -16.11 22.05
N ASN A 71 -0.48 -17.36 21.64
CA ASN A 71 -0.09 -18.54 22.41
C ASN A 71 1.43 -18.68 22.56
N ILE A 72 2.20 -18.30 21.53
CA ILE A 72 3.67 -18.35 21.57
C ILE A 72 4.31 -17.03 22.01
N GLY A 73 3.50 -16.01 22.34
CA GLY A 73 3.98 -14.69 22.75
C GLY A 73 4.79 -13.95 21.69
N ALA A 74 4.46 -14.15 20.39
CA ALA A 74 5.16 -13.47 19.30
C ALA A 74 4.67 -12.03 19.15
N ILE A 75 5.59 -11.07 19.02
CA ILE A 75 5.29 -9.63 18.92
C ILE A 75 5.55 -9.04 17.53
N THR A 76 6.33 -9.71 16.71
CA THR A 76 6.58 -9.34 15.30
C THR A 76 6.38 -10.54 14.40
N VAL A 77 6.27 -10.32 13.08
CA VAL A 77 6.17 -11.43 12.11
C VAL A 77 7.45 -12.27 12.06
N PRO A 78 8.67 -11.69 12.07
CA PRO A 78 9.91 -12.47 12.21
C PRO A 78 9.96 -13.31 13.49
N ASP A 79 9.55 -12.75 14.61
CA ASP A 79 9.47 -13.46 15.90
C ASP A 79 8.47 -14.62 15.87
N PHE A 80 7.32 -14.42 15.20
CA PHE A 80 6.35 -15.48 14.94
C PHE A 80 6.99 -16.66 14.19
N PHE A 81 7.74 -16.40 13.12
CA PHE A 81 8.41 -17.45 12.38
C PHE A 81 9.45 -18.19 13.22
N ALA A 82 10.32 -17.47 13.93
CA ALA A 82 11.34 -18.07 14.77
C ALA A 82 10.75 -19.00 15.82
N LYS A 83 9.73 -18.54 16.55
CA LYS A 83 9.03 -19.32 17.56
C LYS A 83 8.27 -20.50 16.98
N ARG A 84 7.60 -20.30 15.82
CA ARG A 84 6.84 -21.36 15.14
C ARG A 84 7.74 -22.49 14.66
N PHE A 85 8.93 -22.19 14.17
CA PHE A 85 9.87 -23.17 13.63
C PHE A 85 10.96 -23.58 14.61
N HIS A 86 10.84 -23.18 15.88
CA HIS A 86 11.81 -23.46 16.95
C HIS A 86 13.25 -23.10 16.59
N ASP A 87 13.45 -21.94 15.96
CA ASP A 87 14.74 -21.45 15.53
C ASP A 87 15.58 -20.90 16.71
N LYS A 88 16.34 -21.76 17.36
CA LYS A 88 17.19 -21.40 18.51
C LYS A 88 18.28 -20.37 18.17
N ASN A 89 18.70 -20.28 16.93
CA ASN A 89 19.76 -19.40 16.46
C ASN A 89 19.25 -18.08 15.87
N ASN A 90 17.92 -17.90 15.80
CA ASN A 90 17.26 -16.71 15.26
C ASN A 90 17.68 -16.36 13.81
N VAL A 91 18.10 -17.34 13.00
CA VAL A 91 18.48 -17.14 11.60
C VAL A 91 17.28 -16.74 10.76
N ILE A 92 16.10 -17.38 10.99
CA ILE A 92 14.84 -17.01 10.34
C ILE A 92 14.49 -15.56 10.69
N THR A 93 14.67 -15.16 11.95
CA THR A 93 14.40 -13.79 12.39
C THR A 93 15.24 -12.77 11.64
N ALA A 94 16.56 -13.02 11.53
CA ALA A 94 17.48 -12.14 10.82
C ALA A 94 17.16 -12.08 9.31
N LEU A 95 16.92 -13.23 8.68
CA LEU A 95 16.57 -13.29 7.26
C LEU A 95 15.25 -12.58 6.98
N SER A 96 14.24 -12.78 7.83
CA SER A 96 12.95 -12.09 7.69
C SER A 96 13.10 -10.58 7.84
N ALA A 97 13.89 -10.12 8.80
CA ALA A 97 14.17 -8.69 8.97
C ALA A 97 14.88 -8.10 7.74
N LEU A 98 15.82 -8.84 7.15
CA LEU A 98 16.50 -8.43 5.93
C LEU A 98 15.53 -8.31 4.73
N VAL A 99 14.67 -9.29 4.53
CA VAL A 99 13.62 -9.28 3.49
C VAL A 99 12.70 -8.07 3.68
N ILE A 100 12.30 -7.78 4.93
CA ILE A 100 11.47 -6.61 5.25
C ILE A 100 12.16 -5.31 4.82
N ILE A 101 13.44 -5.15 5.14
CA ILE A 101 14.21 -3.95 4.79
C ILE A 101 14.33 -3.81 3.26
N ILE A 102 14.71 -4.89 2.57
CA ILE A 102 14.94 -4.89 1.12
C ILE A 102 13.68 -4.44 0.34
N PHE A 103 12.50 -4.92 0.71
CA PHE A 103 11.29 -4.60 -0.03
C PHE A 103 10.56 -3.35 0.48
N PHE A 104 10.71 -2.97 1.75
CA PHE A 104 10.10 -1.73 2.22
C PHE A 104 10.85 -0.47 1.81
N ILE A 105 12.16 -0.53 1.58
CA ILE A 105 12.91 0.63 1.09
C ILE A 105 12.36 1.15 -0.25
N PRO A 106 12.26 0.35 -1.33
CA PRO A 106 11.67 0.83 -2.58
C PRO A 106 10.19 1.19 -2.42
N TYR A 107 9.43 0.46 -1.62
CA TYR A 107 8.03 0.80 -1.39
C TYR A 107 7.89 2.18 -0.71
N THR A 108 8.63 2.47 0.34
CA THR A 108 8.68 3.79 0.98
C THR A 108 9.13 4.88 0.00
N ALA A 109 10.13 4.57 -0.85
CA ALA A 109 10.59 5.48 -1.90
C ALA A 109 9.47 5.86 -2.88
N SER A 110 8.58 4.92 -3.22
CA SER A 110 7.43 5.21 -4.09
C SER A 110 6.48 6.24 -3.47
N GLY A 111 6.27 6.19 -2.15
CA GLY A 111 5.49 7.17 -1.41
C GLY A 111 6.12 8.57 -1.45
N PHE A 112 7.43 8.66 -1.23
CA PHE A 112 8.15 9.94 -1.34
C PHE A 112 8.10 10.51 -2.75
N ALA A 113 8.24 9.65 -3.78
CA ALA A 113 8.09 10.05 -5.17
C ALA A 113 6.68 10.58 -5.48
N ALA A 114 5.64 9.94 -4.93
CA ALA A 114 4.27 10.40 -5.08
C ALA A 114 4.05 11.80 -4.50
N CYS A 115 4.58 12.06 -3.30
CA CYS A 115 4.54 13.39 -2.69
C CYS A 115 5.31 14.43 -3.53
N GLY A 116 6.47 14.06 -4.06
CA GLY A 116 7.23 14.92 -4.97
C GLY A 116 6.42 15.31 -6.22
N LYS A 117 5.78 14.32 -6.86
CA LYS A 117 4.89 14.54 -8.01
C LYS A 117 3.69 15.41 -7.65
N LEU A 118 3.06 15.19 -6.49
CA LEU A 118 1.90 15.95 -6.03
C LEU A 118 2.23 17.44 -5.94
N PHE A 119 3.23 17.82 -5.17
CA PHE A 119 3.56 19.22 -4.95
C PHE A 119 4.19 19.89 -6.17
N ASN A 120 4.97 19.15 -6.96
CA ASN A 120 5.50 19.66 -8.23
C ASN A 120 4.38 19.95 -9.23
N SER A 121 3.43 19.02 -9.38
CA SER A 121 2.33 19.12 -10.33
C SER A 121 1.35 20.24 -10.02
N LEU A 122 1.10 20.52 -8.72
CA LEU A 122 0.10 21.51 -8.31
C LEU A 122 0.69 22.90 -8.07
N PHE A 123 1.84 22.97 -7.41
CA PHE A 123 2.42 24.24 -6.97
C PHE A 123 3.66 24.65 -7.76
N GLY A 124 4.12 23.84 -8.72
CA GLY A 124 5.35 24.09 -9.46
C GLY A 124 6.63 24.01 -8.61
N ILE A 125 6.55 23.49 -7.39
CA ILE A 125 7.72 23.32 -6.51
C ILE A 125 8.66 22.30 -7.13
N ASN A 126 9.96 22.57 -7.06
CA ASN A 126 10.96 21.60 -7.54
C ASN A 126 10.70 20.20 -6.93
N TYR A 127 10.64 19.18 -7.78
CA TYR A 127 10.31 17.81 -7.38
C TYR A 127 11.15 17.29 -6.22
N GLN A 128 12.48 17.50 -6.27
CA GLN A 128 13.38 17.00 -5.23
C GLN A 128 13.18 17.71 -3.89
N VAL A 129 12.93 19.02 -3.93
CA VAL A 129 12.62 19.80 -2.73
C VAL A 129 11.31 19.35 -2.11
N ALA A 130 10.26 19.21 -2.91
CA ALA A 130 8.96 18.74 -2.47
C ALA A 130 9.04 17.33 -1.87
N MET A 131 9.76 16.41 -2.52
CA MET A 131 9.97 15.04 -2.05
C MET A 131 10.74 15.03 -0.71
N MET A 132 11.82 15.79 -0.59
CA MET A 132 12.61 15.84 0.65
C MET A 132 11.84 16.44 1.82
N LEU A 133 11.08 17.52 1.61
CA LEU A 133 10.24 18.11 2.66
C LEU A 133 9.15 17.16 3.12
N SER A 134 8.51 16.47 2.19
CA SER A 134 7.49 15.46 2.52
C SER A 134 8.09 14.28 3.29
N ALA A 135 9.27 13.79 2.87
CA ALA A 135 9.97 12.74 3.58
C ALA A 135 10.33 13.16 5.02
N LEU A 136 10.81 14.39 5.20
CA LEU A 136 11.14 14.93 6.52
C LEU A 136 9.91 14.98 7.44
N LEU A 137 8.76 15.42 6.90
CA LEU A 137 7.50 15.47 7.64
C LEU A 137 7.03 14.06 8.05
N ILE A 138 7.06 13.10 7.12
CA ILE A 138 6.64 11.72 7.37
C ILE A 138 7.57 11.07 8.40
N VAL A 139 8.88 11.22 8.27
CA VAL A 139 9.87 10.70 9.22
C VAL A 139 9.70 11.31 10.61
N GLY A 140 9.53 12.64 10.69
CA GLY A 140 9.31 13.35 11.95
C GLY A 140 8.07 12.85 12.70
N TYR A 141 6.99 12.62 11.98
CA TYR A 141 5.76 12.06 12.51
C TYR A 141 5.95 10.59 12.98
N THR A 142 6.57 9.75 12.15
CA THR A 142 6.78 8.32 12.45
C THR A 142 7.68 8.10 13.68
N ILE A 143 8.73 8.92 13.85
CA ILE A 143 9.65 8.81 14.98
C ILE A 143 8.97 9.10 16.33
N THR A 144 7.97 10.01 16.34
CA THR A 144 7.27 10.40 17.56
C THR A 144 6.12 9.47 17.92
N GLY A 145 5.55 8.77 16.94
CA GLY A 145 4.45 7.82 17.10
C GLY A 145 4.94 6.44 17.58
N GLY A 146 4.00 5.54 17.72
CA GLY A 146 4.20 4.12 17.94
C GLY A 146 3.03 3.37 17.31
N PHE A 147 3.01 2.05 17.37
CA PHE A 147 2.05 1.24 16.65
C PHE A 147 0.58 1.66 16.88
N ASN A 148 0.18 1.96 18.13
CA ASN A 148 -1.19 2.40 18.43
C ASN A 148 -1.52 3.75 17.80
N ALA A 149 -0.60 4.70 17.85
CA ALA A 149 -0.79 6.02 17.27
C ALA A 149 -0.96 5.89 15.75
N VAL A 150 -0.08 5.13 15.08
CA VAL A 150 -0.16 4.84 13.65
C VAL A 150 -1.53 4.23 13.30
N CYS A 151 -1.98 3.21 14.02
CA CYS A 151 -3.25 2.55 13.71
C CYS A 151 -4.48 3.46 13.88
N VAL A 152 -4.48 4.36 14.86
CA VAL A 152 -5.58 5.31 15.06
C VAL A 152 -5.56 6.40 13.98
N THR A 153 -4.38 6.90 13.63
CA THR A 153 -4.26 7.87 12.54
C THR A 153 -4.62 7.27 11.19
N ASP A 154 -4.30 6.00 10.94
CA ASP A 154 -4.71 5.27 9.73
C ASP A 154 -6.24 5.26 9.56
N LEU A 155 -7.00 5.11 10.65
CA LEU A 155 -8.46 5.20 10.59
C LEU A 155 -8.93 6.58 10.12
N VAL A 156 -8.36 7.66 10.66
CA VAL A 156 -8.71 9.03 10.24
C VAL A 156 -8.30 9.25 8.78
N GLN A 157 -7.12 8.83 8.42
CA GLN A 157 -6.56 8.94 7.08
C GLN A 157 -7.41 8.18 6.05
N SER A 158 -7.91 6.99 6.38
CA SER A 158 -8.80 6.22 5.49
C SER A 158 -10.13 6.94 5.22
N ILE A 159 -10.67 7.67 6.18
CA ILE A 159 -11.87 8.49 5.99
C ILE A 159 -11.57 9.63 5.01
N VAL A 160 -10.45 10.33 5.19
CA VAL A 160 -10.02 11.41 4.29
C VAL A 160 -9.79 10.89 2.86
N MET A 161 -9.13 9.73 2.73
CA MET A 161 -8.93 9.07 1.43
C MET A 161 -10.25 8.74 0.74
N THR A 162 -11.20 8.19 1.47
CA THR A 162 -12.52 7.83 0.93
C THR A 162 -13.28 9.08 0.46
N GLY A 163 -13.24 10.14 1.26
CA GLY A 163 -13.83 11.44 0.90
C GLY A 163 -13.18 12.00 -0.37
N ALA A 164 -11.86 11.96 -0.47
CA ALA A 164 -11.13 12.44 -1.64
C ALA A 164 -11.53 11.67 -2.92
N LEU A 165 -11.58 10.34 -2.87
CA LEU A 165 -12.00 9.50 -4.00
C LEU A 165 -13.45 9.83 -4.44
N ALA A 166 -14.37 9.97 -3.50
CA ALA A 166 -15.77 10.28 -3.79
C ALA A 166 -15.91 11.66 -4.45
N ILE A 167 -15.25 12.68 -3.92
CA ILE A 167 -15.32 14.05 -4.46
C ILE A 167 -14.75 14.10 -5.87
N VAL A 168 -13.57 13.50 -6.10
CA VAL A 168 -12.93 13.47 -7.41
C VAL A 168 -13.80 12.76 -8.44
N LEU A 169 -14.41 11.63 -8.07
CA LEU A 169 -15.28 10.86 -8.94
C LEU A 169 -16.53 11.66 -9.34
N ILE A 170 -17.21 12.25 -8.36
CA ILE A 170 -18.43 13.03 -8.62
C ILE A 170 -18.11 14.26 -9.47
N TYR A 171 -17.09 15.03 -9.11
CA TYR A 171 -16.68 16.21 -9.88
C TYR A 171 -16.24 15.83 -11.30
N GLY A 172 -15.45 14.77 -11.44
CA GLY A 172 -14.95 14.33 -12.72
C GLY A 172 -16.07 13.91 -13.68
N ILE A 173 -17.08 13.16 -13.20
CA ILE A 173 -18.24 12.77 -14.00
C ILE A 173 -18.99 14.01 -14.50
N THR A 174 -19.24 14.98 -13.63
CA THR A 174 -19.95 16.22 -14.01
C THR A 174 -19.16 17.04 -15.03
N SER A 175 -17.85 17.17 -14.83
CA SER A 175 -16.96 17.92 -15.71
C SER A 175 -16.70 17.24 -17.07
N ALA A 176 -16.88 15.93 -17.15
CA ALA A 176 -16.80 15.17 -18.41
C ALA A 176 -18.09 15.20 -19.23
N GLY A 177 -19.14 15.90 -18.77
CA GLY A 177 -20.43 15.97 -19.44
C GLY A 177 -21.43 14.88 -19.00
N GLY A 178 -21.18 14.23 -17.86
CA GLY A 178 -22.02 13.20 -17.27
C GLY A 178 -21.53 11.77 -17.57
N TRP A 179 -22.15 10.81 -16.90
CA TRP A 179 -21.73 9.40 -16.98
C TRP A 179 -21.82 8.82 -18.41
N THR A 180 -22.86 9.17 -19.17
CA THR A 180 -23.03 8.71 -20.57
C THR A 180 -21.84 9.17 -21.42
N ALA A 181 -21.48 10.45 -21.34
CA ALA A 181 -20.35 10.99 -22.09
C ALA A 181 -19.02 10.31 -21.71
N VAL A 182 -18.80 10.00 -20.42
CA VAL A 182 -17.64 9.24 -19.96
C VAL A 182 -17.59 7.87 -20.62
N MET A 183 -18.70 7.14 -20.62
CA MET A 183 -18.77 5.79 -21.19
C MET A 183 -18.64 5.79 -22.71
N ASP A 184 -19.27 6.74 -23.40
CA ASP A 184 -19.17 6.87 -24.86
C ASP A 184 -17.74 7.17 -25.31
N ASN A 185 -17.04 8.07 -24.61
CA ASN A 185 -15.63 8.39 -24.86
C ASN A 185 -14.71 7.18 -24.61
N ALA A 186 -14.98 6.42 -23.56
CA ALA A 186 -14.23 5.22 -23.24
C ALA A 186 -14.48 4.09 -24.26
N ALA A 187 -15.73 3.90 -24.67
CA ALA A 187 -16.11 2.90 -25.68
C ALA A 187 -15.56 3.21 -27.08
N ALA A 188 -15.27 4.47 -27.38
CA ALA A 188 -14.66 4.88 -28.65
C ALA A 188 -13.21 4.40 -28.81
N LEU A 189 -12.52 4.00 -27.72
CA LEU A 189 -11.16 3.48 -27.78
C LEU A 189 -11.15 1.95 -27.86
N PRO A 190 -10.41 1.34 -28.81
CA PRO A 190 -10.37 -0.11 -28.97
C PRO A 190 -9.85 -0.82 -27.70
N GLY A 191 -10.62 -1.80 -27.18
CA GLY A 191 -10.23 -2.59 -26.01
C GLY A 191 -10.25 -1.88 -24.66
N TYR A 192 -10.55 -0.57 -24.59
CA TYR A 192 -10.45 0.24 -23.37
C TYR A 192 -11.40 -0.20 -22.25
N LEU A 193 -12.61 -0.64 -22.59
CA LEU A 193 -13.62 -1.18 -21.65
C LEU A 193 -13.65 -2.72 -21.60
N SER A 194 -12.69 -3.38 -22.24
CA SER A 194 -12.60 -4.84 -22.25
C SER A 194 -11.89 -5.36 -21.00
N LEU A 195 -12.29 -6.54 -20.49
CA LEU A 195 -11.59 -7.28 -19.45
C LEU A 195 -10.55 -8.28 -20.00
N THR A 196 -10.49 -8.45 -21.32
CA THR A 196 -9.58 -9.39 -22.02
C THR A 196 -8.67 -8.71 -23.02
N SER A 197 -8.72 -7.40 -23.07
CA SER A 197 -7.89 -6.57 -23.95
C SER A 197 -7.57 -5.25 -23.27
N THR A 198 -6.50 -4.61 -23.66
CA THR A 198 -6.08 -3.29 -23.18
C THR A 198 -5.85 -2.37 -24.37
N PHE A 199 -6.00 -1.06 -24.16
CA PHE A 199 -5.67 -0.05 -25.14
C PHE A 199 -4.18 0.26 -25.09
N ASP A 200 -3.49 0.16 -26.21
CA ASP A 200 -2.09 0.59 -26.31
C ASP A 200 -2.02 2.01 -26.87
N VAL A 201 -1.55 2.92 -26.04
CA VAL A 201 -1.41 4.35 -26.37
C VAL A 201 -0.44 4.59 -27.53
N ALA A 202 0.61 3.75 -27.66
CA ALA A 202 1.64 3.95 -28.66
C ALA A 202 1.15 3.59 -30.07
N SER A 203 0.40 2.51 -30.21
CA SER A 203 -0.15 2.05 -31.50
C SER A 203 -1.59 2.53 -31.76
N GLY A 204 -2.28 3.05 -30.75
CA GLY A 204 -3.69 3.41 -30.82
C GLY A 204 -4.62 2.22 -31.04
N SER A 205 -4.19 1.00 -30.73
CA SER A 205 -4.88 -0.25 -31.04
C SER A 205 -5.15 -1.09 -29.79
N GLU A 206 -6.02 -2.07 -29.97
CA GLU A 206 -6.31 -3.09 -28.96
C GLU A 206 -5.19 -4.13 -28.89
N VAL A 207 -4.73 -4.43 -27.68
CA VAL A 207 -3.79 -5.52 -27.37
C VAL A 207 -4.49 -6.56 -26.52
N LYS A 208 -4.47 -7.81 -26.94
CA LYS A 208 -5.10 -8.92 -26.21
C LYS A 208 -4.37 -9.20 -24.89
N TYR A 209 -5.15 -9.35 -23.84
CA TYR A 209 -4.72 -9.71 -22.51
C TYR A 209 -4.97 -11.21 -22.30
N ASN A 210 -3.92 -12.01 -22.45
CA ASN A 210 -4.06 -13.46 -22.37
C ASN A 210 -4.33 -13.95 -20.93
N PHE A 211 -4.80 -15.19 -20.80
CA PHE A 211 -5.16 -15.77 -19.49
C PHE A 211 -4.00 -15.76 -18.49
N LEU A 212 -2.78 -16.02 -18.93
CA LEU A 212 -1.60 -16.01 -18.04
C LEU A 212 -1.34 -14.60 -17.50
N THR A 213 -1.49 -13.58 -18.33
CA THR A 213 -1.34 -12.18 -17.92
C THR A 213 -2.44 -11.78 -16.93
N ILE A 214 -3.71 -12.17 -17.21
CA ILE A 214 -4.83 -11.95 -16.28
C ILE A 214 -4.53 -12.59 -14.93
N PHE A 215 -4.12 -13.85 -14.92
CA PHE A 215 -3.80 -14.56 -13.70
C PHE A 215 -2.62 -13.93 -12.95
N SER A 216 -1.58 -13.53 -13.66
CA SER A 216 -0.42 -12.84 -13.10
C SER A 216 -0.78 -11.51 -12.45
N THR A 217 -1.62 -10.72 -13.11
CA THR A 217 -2.10 -9.43 -12.58
C THR A 217 -2.98 -9.64 -11.34
N ALA A 218 -3.94 -10.57 -11.40
CA ALA A 218 -4.80 -10.89 -10.26
C ALA A 218 -4.01 -11.51 -9.08
N ALA A 219 -2.90 -12.21 -9.37
CA ALA A 219 -2.03 -12.79 -8.35
C ALA A 219 -1.38 -11.75 -7.41
N TRP A 220 -1.44 -10.45 -7.73
CA TRP A 220 -1.06 -9.38 -6.80
C TRP A 220 -1.75 -9.55 -5.44
N GLY A 221 -3.03 -9.96 -5.42
CA GLY A 221 -3.76 -10.24 -4.19
C GLY A 221 -3.15 -11.33 -3.30
N LEU A 222 -2.35 -12.24 -3.85
CA LEU A 222 -1.61 -13.24 -3.06
C LEU A 222 -0.52 -12.59 -2.18
N GLY A 223 -0.10 -11.38 -2.51
CA GLY A 223 0.83 -10.59 -1.72
C GLY A 223 0.35 -10.34 -0.29
N TYR A 224 -0.96 -10.27 -0.06
CA TYR A 224 -1.54 -10.08 1.27
C TYR A 224 -1.08 -11.12 2.30
N PHE A 225 -0.86 -12.35 1.87
CA PHE A 225 -0.40 -13.42 2.77
C PHE A 225 1.03 -13.18 3.29
N GLY A 226 1.80 -12.34 2.61
CA GLY A 226 3.19 -12.05 2.95
C GLY A 226 3.45 -10.65 3.49
N MET A 227 2.47 -9.75 3.57
CA MET A 227 2.69 -8.35 3.96
C MET A 227 2.84 -8.18 5.48
N PRO A 228 4.05 -7.88 6.00
CA PRO A 228 4.30 -7.88 7.46
C PRO A 228 3.47 -6.85 8.21
N HIS A 229 3.31 -5.64 7.66
CA HIS A 229 2.58 -4.55 8.31
C HIS A 229 1.07 -4.83 8.38
N ILE A 230 0.51 -5.62 7.46
CA ILE A 230 -0.88 -6.08 7.52
C ILE A 230 -1.02 -7.21 8.53
N LEU A 231 -0.13 -8.21 8.47
CA LEU A 231 -0.17 -9.37 9.35
C LEU A 231 -0.06 -8.99 10.83
N VAL A 232 0.76 -7.98 11.17
CA VAL A 232 0.90 -7.52 12.56
C VAL A 232 -0.40 -6.92 13.10
N ARG A 233 -1.27 -6.37 12.27
CA ARG A 233 -2.57 -5.85 12.69
C ARG A 233 -3.53 -6.97 13.10
N PHE A 234 -3.48 -8.13 12.43
CA PHE A 234 -4.19 -9.31 12.88
C PHE A 234 -3.71 -9.78 14.26
N MET A 235 -2.40 -9.69 14.50
CA MET A 235 -1.82 -10.04 15.79
C MET A 235 -2.22 -9.07 16.91
N ALA A 236 -2.51 -7.81 16.59
CA ALA A 236 -2.73 -6.72 17.53
C ALA A 236 -4.19 -6.56 18.00
N ILE A 237 -5.15 -7.22 17.36
CA ILE A 237 -6.56 -7.11 17.75
C ILE A 237 -6.82 -7.66 19.16
N GLU A 238 -7.70 -7.02 19.90
CA GLU A 238 -8.00 -7.37 21.29
C GLU A 238 -8.64 -8.76 21.44
N ASP A 239 -9.60 -9.11 20.57
CA ASP A 239 -10.31 -10.39 20.58
C ASP A 239 -10.37 -11.00 19.17
N GLU A 240 -9.98 -12.27 19.04
CA GLU A 240 -10.03 -13.00 17.76
C GLU A 240 -11.43 -13.12 17.15
N LYS A 241 -12.48 -13.07 18.00
CA LYS A 241 -13.88 -13.13 17.53
C LYS A 241 -14.27 -11.89 16.75
N LYS A 242 -13.68 -10.73 17.09
CA LYS A 242 -13.93 -9.44 16.43
C LYS A 242 -13.32 -9.36 15.03
N LEU A 243 -12.41 -10.26 14.66
CA LEU A 243 -11.84 -10.36 13.31
C LEU A 243 -12.90 -10.60 12.23
N VAL A 244 -14.04 -11.20 12.56
CA VAL A 244 -15.15 -11.35 11.60
C VAL A 244 -15.73 -10.00 11.19
N LEU A 245 -15.89 -9.10 12.17
CA LEU A 245 -16.37 -7.73 11.89
C LEU A 245 -15.30 -6.95 11.10
N SER A 246 -14.04 -7.03 11.54
CA SER A 246 -12.92 -6.39 10.81
C SER A 246 -12.85 -6.84 9.35
N ARG A 247 -12.97 -8.14 9.08
CA ARG A 247 -13.00 -8.68 7.71
C ARG A 247 -14.11 -8.04 6.87
N ARG A 248 -15.34 -7.93 7.41
CA ARG A 248 -16.46 -7.33 6.68
C ARG A 248 -16.20 -5.88 6.35
N ILE A 249 -15.71 -5.10 7.30
CA ILE A 249 -15.37 -3.69 7.11
C ILE A 249 -14.27 -3.55 6.05
N ALA A 250 -13.16 -4.26 6.23
CA ALA A 250 -12.03 -4.24 5.30
C ALA A 250 -12.45 -4.62 3.86
N SER A 251 -13.15 -5.74 3.70
CA SER A 251 -13.55 -6.21 2.36
C SER A 251 -14.50 -5.23 1.64
N VAL A 252 -15.45 -4.64 2.35
CA VAL A 252 -16.36 -3.64 1.75
C VAL A 252 -15.59 -2.40 1.36
N TRP A 253 -14.73 -1.90 2.26
CA TRP A 253 -13.96 -0.68 1.99
C TRP A 253 -13.00 -0.85 0.81
N VAL A 254 -12.30 -1.98 0.72
CA VAL A 254 -11.41 -2.30 -0.41
C VAL A 254 -12.15 -2.29 -1.74
N VAL A 255 -13.31 -2.93 -1.82
CA VAL A 255 -14.11 -2.96 -3.06
C VAL A 255 -14.52 -1.54 -3.47
N ILE A 256 -14.98 -0.71 -2.53
CA ILE A 256 -15.37 0.68 -2.81
C ILE A 256 -14.17 1.49 -3.29
N ALA A 257 -13.06 1.45 -2.55
CA ALA A 257 -11.87 2.25 -2.84
C ALA A 257 -11.22 1.87 -4.18
N MET A 258 -11.08 0.56 -4.45
CA MET A 258 -10.52 0.06 -5.71
C MET A 258 -11.41 0.42 -6.91
N THR A 259 -12.72 0.22 -6.78
CA THR A 259 -13.67 0.59 -7.84
C THR A 259 -13.59 2.08 -8.14
N ALA A 260 -13.57 2.93 -7.10
CA ALA A 260 -13.43 4.37 -7.28
C ALA A 260 -12.12 4.73 -7.99
N GLY A 261 -10.99 4.11 -7.61
CA GLY A 261 -9.69 4.32 -8.25
C GLY A 261 -9.70 4.00 -9.75
N VAL A 262 -10.26 2.86 -10.14
CA VAL A 262 -10.41 2.47 -11.55
C VAL A 262 -11.31 3.44 -12.30
N LEU A 263 -12.47 3.78 -11.73
CA LEU A 263 -13.43 4.69 -12.37
C LEU A 263 -12.86 6.10 -12.54
N ILE A 264 -12.07 6.60 -11.60
CA ILE A 264 -11.40 7.90 -11.72
C ILE A 264 -10.48 7.95 -12.95
N GLY A 265 -9.79 6.87 -13.27
CA GLY A 265 -8.97 6.81 -14.49
C GLY A 265 -9.83 6.96 -15.76
N ILE A 266 -10.97 6.26 -15.85
CA ILE A 266 -11.89 6.32 -16.99
C ILE A 266 -12.54 7.70 -17.06
N VAL A 267 -12.99 8.25 -15.94
CA VAL A 267 -13.56 9.59 -15.84
C VAL A 267 -12.55 10.65 -16.28
N GLY A 268 -11.29 10.48 -15.90
CA GLY A 268 -10.22 11.37 -16.35
C GLY A 268 -10.01 11.38 -17.86
N LEU A 269 -10.13 10.23 -18.52
CA LEU A 269 -10.17 10.18 -19.99
C LEU A 269 -11.37 10.97 -20.52
N GLY A 270 -12.56 10.79 -19.95
CA GLY A 270 -13.73 11.57 -20.29
C GLY A 270 -13.52 13.09 -20.16
N MET A 271 -12.90 13.53 -19.06
CA MET A 271 -12.55 14.94 -18.86
C MET A 271 -11.54 15.45 -19.91
N THR A 272 -10.55 14.64 -20.27
CA THR A 272 -9.59 14.98 -21.33
C THR A 272 -10.28 15.14 -22.69
N LYS A 273 -11.20 14.23 -23.02
CA LYS A 273 -11.98 14.30 -24.27
C LYS A 273 -12.95 15.49 -24.31
N ALA A 274 -13.48 15.88 -23.14
CA ALA A 274 -14.30 17.08 -23.00
C ALA A 274 -13.48 18.40 -22.98
N GLY A 275 -12.15 18.34 -23.03
CA GLY A 275 -11.28 19.51 -22.94
C GLY A 275 -11.14 20.12 -21.54
N ALA A 276 -11.66 19.45 -20.51
CA ALA A 276 -11.59 19.91 -19.11
C ALA A 276 -10.26 19.54 -18.42
N LEU A 277 -9.54 18.56 -18.97
CA LEU A 277 -8.25 18.10 -18.47
C LEU A 277 -7.27 17.96 -19.64
N GLU A 278 -6.03 18.38 -19.44
CA GLU A 278 -4.96 18.16 -20.41
C GLU A 278 -4.68 16.65 -20.61
N THR A 279 -4.14 16.29 -21.77
CA THR A 279 -3.75 14.90 -22.04
C THR A 279 -2.52 14.53 -21.19
N LEU A 280 -2.68 13.48 -20.39
CA LEU A 280 -1.62 12.95 -19.56
C LEU A 280 -0.94 11.76 -20.23
N THR A 281 0.40 11.72 -20.20
CA THR A 281 1.19 10.68 -20.85
C THR A 281 2.18 10.03 -19.86
N GLY A 282 2.47 8.74 -20.07
CA GLY A 282 3.45 8.01 -19.26
C GLY A 282 3.17 8.12 -17.76
N SER A 283 4.19 8.36 -16.96
CA SER A 283 4.06 8.47 -15.50
C SER A 283 3.30 9.72 -15.03
N ASN A 284 3.05 10.71 -15.90
CA ASN A 284 2.23 11.86 -15.55
C ASN A 284 0.75 11.50 -15.40
N SER A 285 0.27 10.39 -15.98
CA SER A 285 -1.07 9.87 -15.73
C SER A 285 -1.35 9.60 -14.25
N GLU A 286 -0.32 9.29 -13.47
CA GLU A 286 -0.44 9.11 -12.02
C GLU A 286 -0.82 10.40 -11.29
N THR A 287 -0.75 11.59 -11.92
CA THR A 287 -1.15 12.87 -11.32
C THR A 287 -2.60 13.26 -11.56
N ILE A 288 -3.42 12.38 -12.14
CA ILE A 288 -4.80 12.69 -12.55
C ILE A 288 -5.65 13.29 -11.43
N ILE A 289 -5.64 12.70 -10.22
CA ILE A 289 -6.38 13.23 -9.06
C ILE A 289 -5.84 14.61 -8.66
N VAL A 290 -4.52 14.79 -8.72
CA VAL A 290 -3.88 16.08 -8.39
C VAL A 290 -4.30 17.16 -9.39
N ARG A 291 -4.36 16.83 -10.69
CA ARG A 291 -4.81 17.76 -11.73
C ARG A 291 -6.29 18.12 -11.57
N ILE A 292 -7.14 17.14 -11.28
CA ILE A 292 -8.56 17.38 -11.00
C ILE A 292 -8.72 18.29 -9.78
N ALA A 293 -7.96 18.05 -8.69
CA ALA A 293 -7.96 18.93 -7.52
C ALA A 293 -7.52 20.35 -7.87
N GLY A 294 -6.51 20.50 -8.73
CA GLY A 294 -6.08 21.80 -9.25
C GLY A 294 -7.21 22.55 -9.98
N ILE A 295 -7.96 21.86 -10.83
CA ILE A 295 -9.11 22.45 -11.54
C ILE A 295 -10.20 22.88 -10.54
N ILE A 296 -10.53 22.02 -9.57
CA ILE A 296 -11.53 22.32 -8.51
C ILE A 296 -11.13 23.59 -7.75
N SER A 297 -9.83 23.75 -7.44
CA SER A 297 -9.34 24.88 -6.62
C SER A 297 -9.52 26.25 -7.26
N GLN A 298 -9.70 26.32 -8.59
CA GLN A 298 -9.76 27.59 -9.33
C GLN A 298 -11.13 28.31 -9.28
N HIS A 299 -12.20 27.64 -8.83
CA HIS A 299 -13.53 28.22 -8.87
C HIS A 299 -13.80 29.25 -7.77
N ASN A 300 -13.53 28.92 -6.50
CA ASN A 300 -13.71 29.80 -5.35
C ASN A 300 -13.00 29.27 -4.09
N ALA A 301 -13.06 30.02 -2.98
CA ALA A 301 -12.39 29.65 -1.73
C ALA A 301 -12.92 28.32 -1.13
N LEU A 302 -14.21 28.02 -1.27
CA LEU A 302 -14.78 26.75 -0.77
C LEU A 302 -14.27 25.56 -1.58
N THR A 303 -14.23 25.68 -2.89
CA THR A 303 -13.69 24.61 -3.77
C THR A 303 -12.17 24.47 -3.61
N ALA A 304 -11.45 25.56 -3.30
CA ALA A 304 -10.03 25.47 -2.94
C ALA A 304 -9.82 24.68 -1.63
N LEU A 305 -10.71 24.85 -0.64
CA LEU A 305 -10.69 24.03 0.58
C LEU A 305 -10.96 22.54 0.27
N ILE A 306 -11.94 22.26 -0.59
CA ILE A 306 -12.27 20.90 -1.04
C ILE A 306 -11.06 20.29 -1.77
N ALA A 307 -10.40 21.02 -2.65
CA ALA A 307 -9.16 20.59 -3.29
C ALA A 307 -8.07 20.26 -2.26
N GLY A 308 -7.95 21.09 -1.22
CA GLY A 308 -7.04 20.82 -0.09
C GLY A 308 -7.34 19.48 0.61
N ILE A 309 -8.60 19.13 0.80
CA ILE A 309 -9.02 17.83 1.37
C ILE A 309 -8.63 16.67 0.43
N ILE A 310 -8.79 16.84 -0.88
CA ILE A 310 -8.36 15.81 -1.85
C ILE A 310 -6.86 15.58 -1.78
N LEU A 311 -6.07 16.64 -1.72
CA LEU A 311 -4.61 16.55 -1.61
C LEU A 311 -4.17 15.94 -0.26
N ALA A 312 -4.87 16.33 0.82
CA ALA A 312 -4.68 15.70 2.12
C ALA A 312 -4.98 14.19 2.08
N GLY A 313 -5.93 13.74 1.24
CA GLY A 313 -6.20 12.33 1.00
C GLY A 313 -5.01 11.57 0.39
N ILE A 314 -4.31 12.17 -0.57
CA ILE A 314 -3.10 11.57 -1.17
C ILE A 314 -1.95 11.52 -0.15
N LEU A 315 -1.76 12.60 0.61
CA LEU A 315 -0.76 12.63 1.69
C LEU A 315 -1.09 11.60 2.78
N ALA A 316 -2.36 11.52 3.18
CA ALA A 316 -2.84 10.54 4.15
C ALA A 316 -2.54 9.11 3.71
N ALA A 317 -2.83 8.77 2.46
CA ALA A 317 -2.51 7.46 1.87
C ALA A 317 -1.01 7.16 1.88
N THR A 318 -0.18 8.16 1.61
CA THR A 318 1.27 8.00 1.64
C THR A 318 1.79 7.84 3.07
N MET A 319 1.28 8.63 4.01
CA MET A 319 1.73 8.62 5.41
C MET A 319 1.36 7.33 6.11
N SER A 320 0.10 6.85 5.99
CA SER A 320 -0.38 5.60 6.62
C SER A 320 0.43 4.38 6.21
N THR A 321 0.91 4.38 4.98
CA THR A 321 1.73 3.26 4.47
C THR A 321 3.20 3.42 4.88
N ALA A 322 3.79 4.59 4.66
CA ALA A 322 5.21 4.81 4.92
C ALA A 322 5.57 4.66 6.40
N ASP A 323 4.75 5.17 7.33
CA ASP A 323 4.98 5.02 8.77
C ASP A 323 4.87 3.56 9.21
N SER A 324 3.89 2.82 8.70
CA SER A 324 3.72 1.39 8.96
C SER A 324 4.89 0.55 8.47
N GLN A 325 5.41 0.86 7.28
CA GLN A 325 6.58 0.20 6.70
C GLN A 325 7.85 0.50 7.47
N MET A 326 8.09 1.78 7.77
CA MET A 326 9.25 2.20 8.53
C MET A 326 9.24 1.64 9.96
N LEU A 327 8.07 1.58 10.60
CA LEU A 327 7.92 0.99 11.93
C LEU A 327 8.19 -0.52 11.91
N ALA A 328 7.66 -1.25 10.91
CA ALA A 328 7.91 -2.68 10.75
C ALA A 328 9.40 -2.96 10.49
N ALA A 329 10.04 -2.18 9.62
CA ALA A 329 11.47 -2.33 9.35
C ALA A 329 12.33 -1.94 10.56
N ALA A 330 11.96 -0.89 11.31
CA ALA A 330 12.64 -0.50 12.53
C ALA A 330 12.57 -1.60 13.62
N SER A 331 11.41 -2.26 13.74
CA SER A 331 11.27 -3.42 14.64
C SER A 331 12.14 -4.59 14.18
N GLY A 332 12.25 -4.79 12.87
CA GLY A 332 13.14 -5.79 12.26
C GLY A 332 14.61 -5.59 12.67
N VAL A 333 15.09 -4.36 12.63
CA VAL A 333 16.47 -4.07 13.04
C VAL A 333 16.63 -4.13 14.55
N SER A 334 15.86 -3.33 15.29
CA SER A 334 16.10 -3.16 16.74
C SER A 334 15.74 -4.41 17.54
N GLN A 335 14.57 -5.00 17.31
CA GLN A 335 14.13 -6.18 18.03
C GLN A 335 14.72 -7.46 17.43
N ASN A 336 14.55 -7.67 16.12
CA ASN A 336 14.83 -8.96 15.53
C ASN A 336 16.32 -9.17 15.19
N ILE A 337 17.04 -8.15 14.70
CA ILE A 337 18.47 -8.29 14.43
C ILE A 337 19.28 -8.06 15.71
N VAL A 338 19.15 -6.90 16.35
CA VAL A 338 20.05 -6.52 17.46
C VAL A 338 19.77 -7.34 18.72
N HIS A 339 18.52 -7.38 19.16
CA HIS A 339 18.16 -8.07 20.41
C HIS A 339 18.12 -9.60 20.24
N ASP A 340 17.40 -10.11 19.24
CA ASP A 340 17.12 -11.56 19.14
C ASP A 340 18.25 -12.33 18.45
N PHE A 341 18.76 -11.83 17.30
CA PHE A 341 19.80 -12.54 16.53
C PHE A 341 21.20 -12.32 17.10
N LEU A 342 21.61 -11.07 17.31
CA LEU A 342 22.92 -10.74 17.86
C LEU A 342 22.99 -10.94 19.39
N LYS A 343 21.84 -11.13 20.05
CA LYS A 343 21.72 -11.35 21.50
C LYS A 343 22.34 -10.22 22.34
N ILE A 344 22.33 -9.00 21.82
CA ILE A 344 22.84 -7.82 22.51
C ILE A 344 21.78 -7.33 23.49
N LYS A 345 22.09 -7.39 24.78
CA LYS A 345 21.21 -6.84 25.83
C LYS A 345 21.30 -5.33 25.83
N ILE A 346 20.26 -4.65 25.43
CA ILE A 346 20.15 -3.19 25.37
C ILE A 346 19.00 -2.71 26.25
N SER A 347 19.13 -1.49 26.76
CA SER A 347 18.04 -0.85 27.49
C SER A 347 16.87 -0.51 26.56
N GLU A 348 15.66 -0.36 27.09
CA GLU A 348 14.49 0.09 26.29
C GLU A 348 14.76 1.41 25.59
N LYS A 349 15.45 2.34 26.24
CA LYS A 349 15.84 3.63 25.64
C LYS A 349 16.77 3.45 24.43
N THR A 350 17.75 2.56 24.54
CA THR A 350 18.68 2.25 23.46
C THR A 350 17.96 1.55 22.31
N ASN A 351 17.04 0.62 22.62
CA ASN A 351 16.21 -0.06 21.63
C ASN A 351 15.38 0.94 20.83
N LEU A 352 14.73 1.88 21.50
CA LEU A 352 13.97 2.95 20.86
C LEU A 352 14.86 3.88 20.02
N LEU A 353 16.08 4.19 20.47
CA LEU A 353 17.03 4.98 19.70
C LEU A 353 17.43 4.26 18.41
N ILE A 354 17.75 2.97 18.48
CA ILE A 354 18.10 2.14 17.32
C ILE A 354 16.92 2.12 16.34
N ALA A 355 15.68 1.93 16.83
CA ALA A 355 14.49 1.98 15.98
C ALA A 355 14.35 3.32 15.24
N ARG A 356 14.53 4.44 15.93
CA ARG A 356 14.49 5.79 15.34
C ARG A 356 15.60 6.02 14.31
N LEU A 357 16.82 5.60 14.61
CA LEU A 357 17.95 5.70 13.68
C LEU A 357 17.72 4.82 12.44
N THR A 358 17.08 3.66 12.59
CA THR A 358 16.70 2.80 11.47
C THR A 358 15.68 3.48 10.57
N ILE A 359 14.66 4.13 11.13
CA ILE A 359 13.68 4.92 10.37
C ILE A 359 14.38 6.00 9.52
N VAL A 360 15.31 6.75 10.13
CA VAL A 360 16.08 7.78 9.43
C VAL A 360 16.95 7.15 8.33
N GLY A 361 17.63 6.06 8.62
CA GLY A 361 18.46 5.35 7.63
C GLY A 361 17.66 4.86 6.41
N ILE A 362 16.49 4.24 6.66
CA ILE A 362 15.58 3.81 5.59
C ILE A 362 15.10 5.01 4.77
N ALA A 363 14.72 6.10 5.42
CA ALA A 363 14.26 7.30 4.74
C ALA A 363 15.35 7.90 3.84
N ILE A 364 16.59 7.97 4.29
CA ILE A 364 17.73 8.47 3.48
C ILE A 364 17.90 7.62 2.21
N VAL A 365 17.91 6.28 2.34
CA VAL A 365 18.04 5.39 1.18
C VAL A 365 16.83 5.52 0.27
N SER A 366 15.63 5.60 0.82
CA SER A 366 14.39 5.78 0.05
C SER A 366 14.35 7.10 -0.71
N ILE A 367 14.81 8.21 -0.12
CA ILE A 367 14.95 9.50 -0.79
C ILE A 367 15.92 9.39 -1.98
N PHE A 368 17.02 8.66 -1.79
CA PHE A 368 17.99 8.45 -2.87
C PHE A 368 17.38 7.67 -4.04
N LEU A 369 16.58 6.63 -3.77
CA LEU A 369 15.89 5.85 -4.80
C LEU A 369 14.75 6.64 -5.46
N ALA A 370 14.10 7.54 -4.74
CA ALA A 370 12.98 8.35 -5.23
C ALA A 370 13.39 9.54 -6.13
N ARG A 371 14.68 9.73 -6.41
CA ARG A 371 15.18 10.92 -7.15
C ARG A 371 14.64 11.09 -8.57
N ASN A 372 14.24 9.99 -9.23
CA ASN A 372 13.74 10.04 -10.58
C ASN A 372 12.25 10.41 -10.61
N PRO A 373 11.86 11.60 -11.10
CA PRO A 373 10.47 12.03 -11.16
C PRO A 373 9.63 11.20 -12.15
N ASN A 374 10.27 10.52 -13.11
CA ASN A 374 9.60 9.69 -14.12
C ASN A 374 9.35 8.25 -13.66
N SER A 375 9.74 7.89 -12.43
CA SER A 375 9.46 6.56 -11.89
C SER A 375 7.95 6.35 -11.70
N SER A 376 7.45 5.16 -12.05
CA SER A 376 6.05 4.80 -11.81
C SER A 376 5.88 4.30 -10.38
N VAL A 377 5.01 4.95 -9.62
CA VAL A 377 4.60 4.54 -8.29
C VAL A 377 3.98 3.14 -8.33
N PHE A 378 3.10 2.89 -9.30
CA PHE A 378 2.44 1.60 -9.49
C PHE A 378 3.44 0.45 -9.67
N LYS A 379 4.43 0.62 -10.57
CA LYS A 379 5.44 -0.42 -10.84
C LYS A 379 6.35 -0.72 -9.65
N ILE A 380 6.75 0.30 -8.90
CA ILE A 380 7.61 0.11 -7.72
C ILE A 380 6.86 -0.64 -6.63
N VAL A 381 5.60 -0.29 -6.41
CA VAL A 381 4.76 -0.97 -5.42
C VAL A 381 4.50 -2.42 -5.81
N SER A 382 4.18 -2.70 -7.09
CA SER A 382 3.97 -4.06 -7.57
C SER A 382 5.19 -4.96 -7.36
N PHE A 383 6.40 -4.43 -7.56
CA PHE A 383 7.66 -5.12 -7.28
C PHE A 383 7.79 -5.50 -5.79
N ALA A 384 7.55 -4.56 -4.88
CA ALA A 384 7.64 -4.82 -3.45
C ALA A 384 6.61 -5.86 -2.98
N TRP A 385 5.40 -5.78 -3.52
CA TRP A 385 4.32 -6.74 -3.24
C TRP A 385 4.65 -8.13 -3.74
N ALA A 386 5.17 -8.26 -4.95
CA ALA A 386 5.62 -9.53 -5.48
C ALA A 386 6.69 -10.16 -4.60
N GLY A 387 7.69 -9.37 -4.16
CA GLY A 387 8.75 -9.83 -3.27
C GLY A 387 8.23 -10.33 -1.92
N PHE A 388 7.39 -9.56 -1.23
CA PHE A 388 6.78 -10.02 0.02
C PHE A 388 5.86 -11.22 -0.18
N GLY A 389 5.03 -11.20 -1.21
CA GLY A 389 4.12 -12.29 -1.53
C GLY A 389 4.85 -13.59 -1.78
N ALA A 390 5.96 -13.56 -2.54
CA ALA A 390 6.76 -14.72 -2.83
C ALA A 390 7.62 -15.18 -1.64
N ALA A 391 8.25 -14.25 -0.90
CA ALA A 391 9.12 -14.61 0.21
C ALA A 391 8.36 -15.09 1.45
N PHE A 392 7.29 -14.40 1.83
CA PHE A 392 6.58 -14.67 3.08
C PHE A 392 5.24 -15.39 2.90
N GLY A 393 4.53 -15.19 1.79
CA GLY A 393 3.21 -15.77 1.57
C GLY A 393 3.19 -17.29 1.78
N PRO A 394 3.99 -18.08 1.05
CA PRO A 394 4.06 -19.52 1.24
C PRO A 394 4.50 -19.92 2.66
N VAL A 395 5.41 -19.17 3.26
CA VAL A 395 5.91 -19.44 4.61
C VAL A 395 4.83 -19.21 5.67
N VAL A 396 4.07 -18.13 5.56
CA VAL A 396 2.91 -17.85 6.45
C VAL A 396 1.86 -18.95 6.31
N LEU A 397 1.48 -19.29 5.08
CA LEU A 397 0.46 -20.31 4.83
C LEU A 397 0.91 -21.68 5.37
N THR A 398 2.14 -22.10 5.07
CA THR A 398 2.65 -23.38 5.56
C THR A 398 2.85 -23.39 7.07
N ALA A 399 3.27 -22.27 7.67
CA ALA A 399 3.38 -22.14 9.13
C ALA A 399 2.05 -22.32 9.85
N LEU A 400 0.94 -21.85 9.25
CA LEU A 400 -0.39 -21.88 9.86
C LEU A 400 -1.19 -23.13 9.53
N PHE A 401 -0.97 -23.75 8.37
CA PHE A 401 -1.84 -24.83 7.86
C PHE A 401 -1.13 -26.17 7.70
N TRP A 402 0.21 -26.22 7.64
CA TRP A 402 0.93 -27.45 7.41
C TRP A 402 1.81 -27.83 8.60
N ARG A 403 1.40 -28.91 9.30
CA ARG A 403 2.09 -29.36 10.52
C ARG A 403 3.52 -29.84 10.29
N ARG A 404 3.85 -30.33 9.07
CA ARG A 404 5.20 -30.81 8.71
C ARG A 404 6.13 -29.68 8.23
N SER A 405 5.65 -28.45 8.15
CA SER A 405 6.50 -27.28 7.83
C SER A 405 7.59 -27.12 8.87
N ASN A 406 8.83 -27.01 8.41
CA ASN A 406 10.02 -26.97 9.25
C ASN A 406 10.90 -25.74 8.93
N LYS A 407 11.95 -25.57 9.73
CA LYS A 407 12.89 -24.45 9.63
C LYS A 407 13.56 -24.37 8.25
N GLN A 408 14.03 -25.49 7.72
CA GLN A 408 14.75 -25.54 6.44
C GLN A 408 13.83 -25.13 5.28
N GLY A 409 12.60 -25.65 5.28
CA GLY A 409 11.59 -25.26 4.30
C GLY A 409 11.22 -23.78 4.36
N ALA A 410 11.12 -23.20 5.57
CA ALA A 410 10.86 -21.79 5.74
C ALA A 410 12.03 -20.92 5.22
N LEU A 411 13.27 -21.27 5.58
CA LEU A 411 14.46 -20.57 5.07
C LEU A 411 14.57 -20.65 3.54
N ALA A 412 14.39 -21.85 2.98
CA ALA A 412 14.41 -22.04 1.52
C ALA A 412 13.32 -21.23 0.84
N GLY A 413 12.09 -21.23 1.38
CA GLY A 413 10.97 -20.45 0.84
C GLY A 413 11.23 -18.94 0.87
N MET A 414 11.80 -18.42 1.95
CA MET A 414 12.14 -16.99 2.05
C MET A 414 13.27 -16.60 1.08
N ILE A 415 14.31 -17.43 0.95
CA ILE A 415 15.45 -17.14 0.07
C ILE A 415 15.00 -17.21 -1.39
N VAL A 416 14.40 -18.33 -1.81
CA VAL A 416 13.99 -18.53 -3.21
C VAL A 416 12.88 -17.56 -3.63
N GLY A 417 11.96 -17.26 -2.71
CA GLY A 417 10.90 -16.30 -3.00
C GLY A 417 11.35 -14.83 -2.94
N GLY A 418 12.46 -14.52 -2.28
CA GLY A 418 13.01 -13.17 -2.16
C GLY A 418 14.07 -12.81 -3.20
N VAL A 419 14.53 -13.78 -4.02
CA VAL A 419 15.50 -13.61 -5.11
C VAL A 419 14.80 -13.70 -6.45
#